data_4d57d8a20a5e64cbb246be99d75c1f58
#
_entry.id   4d57d8a20a5e64cbb246be99d75c1f58
#
_cell.length_a   1.000
_cell.length_b   1.000
_cell.length_c   1.000
_cell.angle_alpha   90.00
_cell.angle_beta   90.00
_cell.angle_gamma   90.00
#
_symmetry.space_group_name_H-M   'P 1'
#
loop_
_entity.id
_entity.type
_entity.pdbx_description
1 polymer ?
#
loop_
_entity_poly.entity_id
_entity_poly.type
_entity_poly.pdbx_seq_one_letter_code
_entity_poly.pdbx_strand_id
1 'polypeptide(L)'
;GNYYLQEDGTMATNQWVDNYRYYVGADGAWLPNPSSKGNQKEILLDLARGYIGVEQFDSRHNTMVSIYNSGKSSYSGYRVSTYDDWCDIFVSSMYQHSGLIDLIDKEAYVPQHIRLMKNKGIWIGKSTPQPGDVITFDWNIDGVADHIAIVEKVEGDRVITIEGNTSDRNYDESKVVRKSHRLNARYIIGYSRPQYK
;
A
#
# COMPACT_ATOMS: atom_id res chain seq x y z
N GLY A 1 2.57 24.44 -16.59
CA GLY A 1 2.47 23.11 -15.94
C GLY A 1 3.77 22.34 -16.14
N ASN A 2 4.10 21.48 -15.20
CA ASN A 2 5.27 20.59 -15.35
C ASN A 2 4.81 19.31 -16.06
N TYR A 3 5.51 18.94 -17.14
CA TYR A 3 5.27 17.75 -17.94
C TYR A 3 6.48 16.83 -17.85
N TYR A 4 6.25 15.52 -18.00
CA TYR A 4 7.33 14.52 -18.03
C TYR A 4 7.43 13.94 -19.42
N LEU A 5 8.64 14.00 -20.00
CA LEU A 5 8.95 13.36 -21.28
C LEU A 5 9.62 12.01 -21.02
N GLN A 6 9.22 10.99 -21.73
CA GLN A 6 9.86 9.68 -21.75
C GLN A 6 11.18 9.75 -22.53
N GLU A 7 11.99 8.71 -22.46
CA GLU A 7 13.29 8.66 -23.15
C GLU A 7 13.18 8.79 -24.67
N ASP A 8 12.05 8.36 -25.25
CA ASP A 8 11.74 8.50 -26.68
C ASP A 8 11.20 9.88 -27.07
N GLY A 9 11.10 10.81 -26.11
CA GLY A 9 10.60 12.16 -26.31
C GLY A 9 9.07 12.28 -26.29
N THR A 10 8.32 11.20 -26.11
CA THR A 10 6.86 11.25 -25.95
C THR A 10 6.46 11.74 -24.56
N MET A 11 5.31 12.40 -24.47
CA MET A 11 4.77 12.87 -23.18
C MET A 11 4.14 11.71 -22.42
N ALA A 12 4.59 11.51 -21.18
CA ALA A 12 3.96 10.54 -20.27
C ALA A 12 2.55 11.00 -19.88
N THR A 13 1.57 10.08 -19.89
CA THR A 13 0.18 10.36 -19.50
C THR A 13 -0.41 9.23 -18.63
N ASN A 14 -1.27 9.58 -17.67
CA ASN A 14 -1.98 8.65 -16.78
C ASN A 14 -1.06 7.61 -16.12
N GLN A 15 0.11 8.02 -15.67
CA GLN A 15 1.08 7.11 -15.07
C GLN A 15 1.95 7.78 -14.00
N TRP A 16 2.54 6.95 -13.15
CA TRP A 16 3.62 7.35 -12.26
C TRP A 16 4.91 7.54 -13.04
N VAL A 17 5.67 8.58 -12.74
CA VAL A 17 6.94 8.95 -13.38
C VAL A 17 8.01 9.27 -12.32
N ASP A 18 9.26 9.38 -12.74
CA ASP A 18 10.40 9.71 -11.86
C ASP A 18 10.48 8.76 -10.64
N ASN A 19 10.64 7.46 -10.90
CA ASN A 19 10.66 6.41 -9.88
C ASN A 19 9.42 6.43 -8.96
N TYR A 20 8.23 6.61 -9.54
CA TYR A 20 6.95 6.67 -8.84
C TYR A 20 6.81 7.85 -7.86
N ARG A 21 7.59 8.90 -8.10
CA ARG A 21 7.57 10.12 -7.28
C ARG A 21 6.39 11.04 -7.63
N TYR A 22 6.05 11.09 -8.91
CA TYR A 22 5.00 11.95 -9.42
C TYR A 22 4.00 11.17 -10.27
N TYR A 23 2.74 11.58 -10.23
CA TYR A 23 1.73 11.06 -11.15
C TYR A 23 1.38 12.14 -12.17
N VAL A 24 1.33 11.79 -13.45
CA VAL A 24 0.88 12.67 -14.52
C VAL A 24 -0.49 12.23 -15.05
N GLY A 25 -1.37 13.19 -15.31
CA GLY A 25 -2.72 12.96 -15.80
C GLY A 25 -2.80 12.69 -17.31
N ALA A 26 -4.02 12.62 -17.82
CA ALA A 26 -4.30 12.38 -19.24
C ALA A 26 -3.74 13.48 -20.16
N ASP A 27 -3.58 14.68 -19.66
CA ASP A 27 -2.97 15.82 -20.35
C ASP A 27 -1.46 15.91 -20.15
N GLY A 28 -0.83 14.92 -19.51
CA GLY A 28 0.59 14.87 -19.17
C GLY A 28 1.01 15.81 -18.05
N ALA A 29 0.10 16.59 -17.49
CA ALA A 29 0.42 17.50 -16.40
C ALA A 29 0.59 16.76 -15.07
N TRP A 30 1.53 17.18 -14.25
CA TRP A 30 1.69 16.67 -12.88
C TRP A 30 0.42 16.92 -12.06
N LEU A 31 -0.06 15.87 -11.41
CA LEU A 31 -1.19 15.90 -10.48
C LEU A 31 -0.70 15.73 -9.04
N PRO A 32 -0.73 16.79 -8.22
CA PRO A 32 -0.35 16.71 -6.79
C PRO A 32 -1.25 15.75 -5.99
N ASN A 33 -2.50 15.57 -6.42
CA ASN A 33 -3.46 14.63 -5.85
C ASN A 33 -3.99 13.72 -6.96
N PRO A 34 -3.33 12.59 -7.25
CA PRO A 34 -3.69 11.69 -8.34
C PRO A 34 -5.14 11.20 -8.24
N SER A 35 -5.60 10.92 -7.04
CA SER A 35 -6.93 10.37 -6.77
C SER A 35 -8.10 11.30 -7.13
N SER A 36 -7.84 12.57 -7.40
CA SER A 36 -8.88 13.54 -7.79
C SER A 36 -9.47 13.30 -9.18
N LYS A 37 -8.83 12.51 -10.03
CA LYS A 37 -9.18 12.29 -11.44
C LYS A 37 -9.83 10.94 -11.75
N GLY A 38 -10.29 10.20 -10.74
CA GLY A 38 -10.91 8.89 -10.91
C GLY A 38 -9.89 7.73 -11.01
N ASN A 39 -10.40 6.51 -11.13
CA ASN A 39 -9.62 5.27 -11.12
C ASN A 39 -8.64 5.13 -9.94
N GLN A 40 -9.09 5.54 -8.77
CA GLN A 40 -8.30 5.63 -7.54
C GLN A 40 -7.60 4.31 -7.22
N LYS A 41 -8.30 3.19 -7.41
CA LYS A 41 -7.78 1.85 -7.14
C LYS A 41 -6.57 1.51 -8.02
N GLU A 42 -6.63 1.75 -9.33
CA GLU A 42 -5.50 1.45 -10.23
C GLU A 42 -4.30 2.36 -9.96
N ILE A 43 -4.53 3.62 -9.64
CA ILE A 43 -3.47 4.56 -9.24
C ILE A 43 -2.71 4.01 -8.02
N LEU A 44 -3.43 3.51 -7.01
CA LEU A 44 -2.83 2.88 -5.82
C LEU A 44 -2.07 1.60 -6.18
N LEU A 45 -2.70 0.71 -6.97
CA LEU A 45 -2.10 -0.58 -7.32
C LEU A 45 -0.86 -0.41 -8.19
N ASP A 46 -0.86 0.52 -9.14
CA ASP A 46 0.31 0.82 -9.96
C ASP A 46 1.46 1.38 -9.12
N LEU A 47 1.15 2.25 -8.16
CA LEU A 47 2.15 2.73 -7.21
C LEU A 47 2.74 1.58 -6.39
N ALA A 48 1.90 0.72 -5.81
CA ALA A 48 2.35 -0.41 -5.01
C ALA A 48 3.19 -1.40 -5.83
N ARG A 49 2.79 -1.71 -7.08
CA ARG A 49 3.57 -2.53 -8.01
C ARG A 49 4.95 -1.94 -8.27
N GLY A 50 5.02 -0.63 -8.42
CA GLY A 50 6.27 0.08 -8.65
C GLY A 50 7.24 0.01 -7.47
N TYR A 51 6.77 -0.28 -6.27
CA TYR A 51 7.61 -0.48 -5.09
C TYR A 51 8.16 -1.90 -4.95
N ILE A 52 7.67 -2.89 -5.72
CA ILE A 52 8.19 -4.27 -5.65
C ILE A 52 9.71 -4.27 -5.87
N GLY A 53 10.43 -4.93 -4.95
CA GLY A 53 11.90 -4.98 -4.93
C GLY A 53 12.58 -3.87 -4.15
N VAL A 54 11.86 -2.87 -3.64
CA VAL A 54 12.41 -1.86 -2.74
C VAL A 54 12.83 -2.52 -1.43
N GLU A 55 14.08 -2.32 -1.03
CA GLU A 55 14.68 -2.90 0.18
C GLU A 55 14.71 -1.90 1.32
N GLN A 56 14.70 -2.39 2.54
CA GLN A 56 14.87 -1.55 3.73
C GLN A 56 16.19 -0.76 3.63
N PHE A 57 16.17 0.50 4.03
CA PHE A 57 17.26 1.47 4.01
C PHE A 57 17.67 1.99 2.63
N ASP A 58 17.12 1.50 1.54
CA ASP A 58 17.37 2.13 0.24
C ASP A 58 16.72 3.52 0.13
N SER A 59 17.04 4.27 -0.92
CA SER A 59 16.54 5.63 -1.11
C SER A 59 15.02 5.70 -1.24
N ARG A 60 14.39 4.68 -1.82
CA ARG A 60 12.94 4.61 -1.99
C ARG A 60 12.23 4.23 -0.69
N HIS A 61 12.81 3.33 0.12
CA HIS A 61 12.33 3.06 1.47
C HIS A 61 12.40 4.33 2.35
N ASN A 62 13.52 5.06 2.31
CA ASN A 62 13.66 6.33 3.05
C ASN A 62 12.63 7.37 2.59
N THR A 63 12.35 7.44 1.27
CA THR A 63 11.30 8.30 0.71
C THR A 63 9.92 7.88 1.23
N MET A 64 9.61 6.59 1.27
CA MET A 64 8.35 6.05 1.77
C MET A 64 8.13 6.42 3.25
N VAL A 65 9.14 6.26 4.10
CA VAL A 65 9.09 6.69 5.51
C VAL A 65 8.84 8.20 5.62
N SER A 66 9.46 9.00 4.76
CA SER A 66 9.23 10.45 4.70
C SER A 66 7.79 10.78 4.29
N ILE A 67 7.22 10.05 3.32
CA ILE A 67 5.81 10.17 2.90
C ILE A 67 4.90 9.86 4.07
N TYR A 68 5.14 8.77 4.80
CA TYR A 68 4.36 8.44 5.99
C TYR A 68 4.39 9.59 7.01
N ASN A 69 5.55 10.13 7.30
CA ASN A 69 5.74 11.19 8.28
C ASN A 69 5.22 12.56 7.84
N SER A 70 4.86 12.72 6.57
CA SER A 70 4.28 13.96 6.02
C SER A 70 2.74 13.94 6.08
N GLY A 71 2.12 15.09 5.85
CA GLY A 71 0.67 15.20 5.75
C GLY A 71 -0.07 14.89 7.05
N LYS A 72 -1.20 14.16 6.95
CA LYS A 72 -2.06 13.83 8.08
C LYS A 72 -1.33 12.97 9.11
N SER A 73 -1.44 13.32 10.40
CA SER A 73 -0.90 12.49 11.49
C SER A 73 -1.60 11.13 11.56
N SER A 74 -0.87 10.09 11.99
CA SER A 74 -1.48 8.80 12.35
C SER A 74 -2.38 8.94 13.59
N TYR A 75 -3.24 7.96 13.80
CA TYR A 75 -4.10 7.93 14.99
C TYR A 75 -3.27 7.94 16.28
N SER A 76 -2.20 7.16 16.34
CA SER A 76 -1.29 7.09 17.48
C SER A 76 -0.44 8.36 17.63
N GLY A 77 -0.32 9.19 16.59
CA GLY A 77 0.61 10.34 16.57
C GLY A 77 2.08 9.95 16.50
N TYR A 78 2.38 8.64 16.38
CA TYR A 78 3.75 8.14 16.31
C TYR A 78 4.42 8.54 15.01
N ARG A 79 5.64 9.09 15.13
CA ARG A 79 6.50 9.42 14.00
C ARG A 79 7.48 8.27 13.76
N VAL A 80 7.37 7.62 12.63
CA VAL A 80 8.14 6.42 12.30
C VAL A 80 9.56 6.73 11.83
N SER A 81 10.44 5.76 11.98
CA SER A 81 11.82 5.77 11.50
C SER A 81 12.05 4.66 10.46
N THR A 82 13.21 4.65 9.83
CA THR A 82 13.61 3.59 8.88
C THR A 82 13.96 2.26 9.56
N TYR A 83 14.02 2.23 10.89
CA TYR A 83 14.31 1.03 11.69
C TYR A 83 13.05 0.37 12.25
N ASP A 84 11.90 1.00 12.12
CA ASP A 84 10.62 0.44 12.57
C ASP A 84 10.15 -0.68 11.64
N ASP A 85 9.35 -1.61 12.17
CA ASP A 85 8.61 -2.56 11.34
C ASP A 85 7.71 -1.80 10.37
N TRP A 86 7.85 -2.07 9.07
CA TRP A 86 7.31 -1.20 8.06
C TRP A 86 6.24 -1.81 7.13
N CYS A 87 5.64 -2.93 7.52
CA CYS A 87 4.52 -3.49 6.74
C CYS A 87 3.33 -2.52 6.66
N ASP A 88 2.92 -1.94 7.78
CA ASP A 88 1.82 -0.99 7.84
C ASP A 88 2.25 0.42 7.42
N ILE A 89 3.50 0.79 7.64
CA ILE A 89 4.09 2.00 7.09
C ILE A 89 4.02 1.96 5.56
N PHE A 90 4.32 0.82 4.92
CA PHE A 90 4.19 0.63 3.48
C PHE A 90 2.74 0.86 3.02
N VAL A 91 1.77 0.15 3.60
CA VAL A 91 0.35 0.28 3.22
C VAL A 91 -0.11 1.73 3.39
N SER A 92 0.09 2.33 4.55
CA SER A 92 -0.29 3.71 4.83
C SER A 92 0.39 4.72 3.90
N SER A 93 1.67 4.50 3.56
CA SER A 93 2.41 5.38 2.65
C SER A 93 1.88 5.30 1.22
N MET A 94 1.52 4.11 0.73
CA MET A 94 0.93 3.96 -0.61
C MET A 94 -0.40 4.72 -0.70
N TYR A 95 -1.26 4.57 0.30
CA TYR A 95 -2.52 5.32 0.37
C TYR A 95 -2.30 6.82 0.50
N GLN A 96 -1.35 7.27 1.32
CA GLN A 96 -1.06 8.69 1.46
C GLN A 96 -0.47 9.30 0.19
N HIS A 97 0.47 8.62 -0.45
CA HIS A 97 1.11 9.12 -1.67
C HIS A 97 0.14 9.20 -2.85
N SER A 98 -0.82 8.30 -2.93
CA SER A 98 -1.91 8.33 -3.93
C SER A 98 -3.06 9.26 -3.55
N GLY A 99 -3.02 9.95 -2.41
CA GLY A 99 -4.09 10.85 -1.95
C GLY A 99 -5.33 10.15 -1.41
N LEU A 100 -5.19 8.89 -0.96
CA LEU A 100 -6.29 8.01 -0.55
C LEU A 100 -6.28 7.66 0.94
N ILE A 101 -5.42 8.29 1.74
CA ILE A 101 -5.22 7.91 3.15
C ILE A 101 -6.50 7.99 3.99
N ASP A 102 -7.43 8.87 3.63
CA ASP A 102 -8.72 8.98 4.32
C ASP A 102 -9.63 7.76 4.11
N LEU A 103 -9.34 6.88 3.15
CA LEU A 103 -10.12 5.67 2.93
C LEU A 103 -9.85 4.58 3.98
N ILE A 104 -8.63 4.56 4.57
CA ILE A 104 -8.21 3.53 5.54
C ILE A 104 -7.79 4.11 6.90
N ASP A 105 -7.63 5.44 7.00
CA ASP A 105 -6.89 6.16 8.03
C ASP A 105 -5.38 5.82 8.01
N LYS A 106 -4.57 6.49 8.83
CA LYS A 106 -3.13 6.28 8.87
C LYS A 106 -2.71 5.67 10.20
N GLU A 107 -2.03 4.55 10.14
CA GLU A 107 -1.45 3.90 11.30
C GLU A 107 -0.19 3.09 10.91
N ALA A 108 0.66 2.77 11.88
CA ALA A 108 1.84 1.92 11.73
C ALA A 108 1.75 0.63 12.54
N TYR A 109 0.72 0.49 13.38
CA TYR A 109 0.51 -0.66 14.24
C TYR A 109 -0.74 -1.44 13.80
N VAL A 110 -0.53 -2.61 13.21
CA VAL A 110 -1.56 -3.40 12.52
C VAL A 110 -2.82 -3.65 13.38
N PRO A 111 -2.73 -4.08 14.66
CA PRO A 111 -3.93 -4.28 15.47
C PRO A 111 -4.74 -3.00 15.68
N GLN A 112 -4.09 -1.84 15.79
CA GLN A 112 -4.78 -0.55 15.86
C GLN A 112 -5.41 -0.17 14.54
N HIS A 113 -4.71 -0.42 13.42
CA HIS A 113 -5.23 -0.12 12.09
C HIS A 113 -6.49 -0.94 11.77
N ILE A 114 -6.53 -2.22 12.16
CA ILE A 114 -7.76 -3.04 12.07
C ILE A 114 -8.93 -2.38 12.84
N ARG A 115 -8.69 -1.85 14.04
CA ARG A 115 -9.74 -1.15 14.80
C ARG A 115 -10.23 0.09 14.08
N LEU A 116 -9.34 0.88 13.48
CA LEU A 116 -9.71 2.05 12.68
C LEU A 116 -10.56 1.67 11.47
N MET A 117 -10.14 0.63 10.72
CA MET A 117 -10.89 0.13 9.57
C MET A 117 -12.27 -0.44 9.96
N LYS A 118 -12.38 -1.10 11.13
CA LYS A 118 -13.67 -1.54 11.68
C LYS A 118 -14.57 -0.34 12.04
N ASN A 119 -14.03 0.65 12.72
CA ASN A 119 -14.77 1.87 13.10
C ASN A 119 -15.23 2.65 11.87
N LYS A 120 -14.45 2.63 10.80
CA LYS A 120 -14.78 3.24 9.50
C LYS A 120 -15.86 2.45 8.72
N GLY A 121 -16.19 1.23 9.16
CA GLY A 121 -17.20 0.38 8.52
C GLY A 121 -16.73 -0.29 7.22
N ILE A 122 -15.42 -0.37 6.99
CA ILE A 122 -14.84 -0.99 5.77
C ILE A 122 -14.31 -2.41 6.01
N TRP A 123 -14.31 -2.89 7.25
CA TRP A 123 -13.93 -4.26 7.57
C TRP A 123 -14.98 -5.26 7.07
N ILE A 124 -14.58 -6.20 6.22
CA ILE A 124 -15.45 -7.22 5.63
C ILE A 124 -15.17 -8.65 6.13
N GLY A 125 -14.23 -8.79 7.11
CA GLY A 125 -13.86 -10.11 7.64
C GLY A 125 -13.26 -11.02 6.58
N LYS A 126 -13.57 -12.30 6.63
CA LYS A 126 -13.08 -13.33 5.67
C LYS A 126 -13.95 -13.45 4.41
N SER A 127 -14.58 -12.38 3.97
CA SER A 127 -15.30 -12.34 2.69
C SER A 127 -14.35 -12.44 1.51
N THR A 128 -14.89 -12.72 0.31
CA THR A 128 -14.08 -12.79 -0.91
C THR A 128 -13.39 -11.45 -1.18
N PRO A 129 -12.05 -11.42 -1.24
CA PRO A 129 -11.31 -10.19 -1.50
C PRO A 129 -11.44 -9.73 -2.94
N GLN A 130 -11.14 -8.45 -3.15
CA GLN A 130 -11.05 -7.80 -4.46
C GLN A 130 -9.75 -7.02 -4.58
N PRO A 131 -9.25 -6.74 -5.80
CA PRO A 131 -8.13 -5.84 -6.01
C PRO A 131 -8.35 -4.50 -5.28
N GLY A 132 -7.32 -4.04 -4.56
CA GLY A 132 -7.37 -2.83 -3.74
C GLY A 132 -7.89 -3.03 -2.31
N ASP A 133 -8.36 -4.22 -1.93
CA ASP A 133 -8.65 -4.50 -0.52
C ASP A 133 -7.34 -4.52 0.29
N VAL A 134 -7.45 -4.24 1.59
CA VAL A 134 -6.37 -4.42 2.56
C VAL A 134 -6.56 -5.77 3.24
N ILE A 135 -5.49 -6.57 3.31
CA ILE A 135 -5.49 -7.90 3.94
C ILE A 135 -4.63 -7.87 5.21
N THR A 136 -5.04 -8.57 6.25
CA THR A 136 -4.32 -8.68 7.51
C THR A 136 -4.10 -10.12 7.92
N PHE A 137 -2.95 -10.37 8.56
CA PHE A 137 -2.45 -11.70 8.89
C PHE A 137 -2.08 -11.80 10.37
N ASP A 138 -2.18 -13.02 10.88
CA ASP A 138 -1.73 -13.47 12.18
C ASP A 138 -0.96 -14.78 11.93
N TRP A 139 0.37 -14.68 11.78
CA TRP A 139 1.21 -15.81 11.33
C TRP A 139 1.29 -16.94 12.35
N ASN A 140 1.31 -16.62 13.63
CA ASN A 140 1.44 -17.57 14.72
C ASN A 140 0.08 -18.02 15.28
N ILE A 141 -1.02 -17.43 14.82
CA ILE A 141 -2.42 -17.75 15.19
C ILE A 141 -2.64 -17.58 16.71
N ASP A 142 -2.11 -16.50 17.28
CA ASP A 142 -2.30 -16.15 18.69
C ASP A 142 -3.45 -15.15 18.94
N GLY A 143 -4.09 -14.69 17.87
CA GLY A 143 -5.21 -13.74 17.90
C GLY A 143 -4.77 -12.28 17.78
N VAL A 144 -3.47 -12.00 17.62
CA VAL A 144 -2.92 -10.66 17.39
C VAL A 144 -2.44 -10.54 15.95
N ALA A 145 -2.78 -9.47 15.28
CA ALA A 145 -2.35 -9.25 13.91
C ALA A 145 -0.87 -8.91 13.84
N ASP A 146 -0.11 -9.64 13.01
CA ASP A 146 1.34 -9.47 12.81
C ASP A 146 1.67 -8.66 11.56
N HIS A 147 0.82 -8.72 10.54
CA HIS A 147 1.16 -8.23 9.21
C HIS A 147 -0.04 -7.71 8.44
N ILE A 148 0.22 -6.85 7.47
CA ILE A 148 -0.77 -6.18 6.62
C ILE A 148 -0.21 -5.99 5.21
N ALA A 149 -1.10 -6.05 4.21
CA ALA A 149 -0.71 -5.90 2.81
C ALA A 149 -1.86 -5.35 1.96
N ILE A 150 -1.55 -5.06 0.69
CA ILE A 150 -2.51 -4.64 -0.33
C ILE A 150 -2.83 -5.84 -1.23
N VAL A 151 -4.11 -6.13 -1.44
CA VAL A 151 -4.56 -7.14 -2.40
C VAL A 151 -4.37 -6.61 -3.82
N GLU A 152 -3.53 -7.29 -4.61
CA GLU A 152 -3.34 -6.93 -6.01
C GLU A 152 -4.41 -7.55 -6.91
N LYS A 153 -4.71 -8.83 -6.70
CA LYS A 153 -5.71 -9.59 -7.47
C LYS A 153 -6.07 -10.91 -6.78
N VAL A 154 -7.08 -11.58 -7.33
CA VAL A 154 -7.47 -12.94 -6.95
C VAL A 154 -7.33 -13.84 -8.17
N GLU A 155 -6.71 -15.00 -8.01
CA GLU A 155 -6.51 -16.01 -9.05
C GLU A 155 -6.92 -17.39 -8.52
N GLY A 156 -8.06 -17.89 -8.95
CA GLY A 156 -8.60 -19.16 -8.48
C GLY A 156 -8.83 -19.16 -6.96
N ASP A 157 -8.17 -20.05 -6.24
CA ASP A 157 -8.25 -20.18 -4.78
C ASP A 157 -7.18 -19.34 -4.04
N ARG A 158 -6.52 -18.41 -4.73
CA ARG A 158 -5.42 -17.64 -4.20
C ARG A 158 -5.66 -16.13 -4.26
N VAL A 159 -5.22 -15.44 -3.23
CA VAL A 159 -5.09 -13.98 -3.20
C VAL A 159 -3.63 -13.61 -3.43
N ILE A 160 -3.40 -12.71 -4.38
CA ILE A 160 -2.08 -12.16 -4.70
C ILE A 160 -1.96 -10.81 -4.03
N THR A 161 -0.89 -10.61 -3.28
CA THR A 161 -0.66 -9.44 -2.43
C THR A 161 0.63 -8.72 -2.79
N ILE A 162 0.71 -7.44 -2.47
CA ILE A 162 1.95 -6.66 -2.44
C ILE A 162 2.21 -6.29 -0.98
N GLU A 163 3.34 -6.70 -0.45
CA GLU A 163 3.68 -6.69 0.98
C GLU A 163 5.01 -6.00 1.22
N GLY A 164 5.04 -5.03 2.13
CA GLY A 164 6.28 -4.44 2.65
C GLY A 164 6.79 -5.19 3.89
N ASN A 165 8.03 -4.95 4.26
CA ASN A 165 8.65 -5.56 5.44
C ASN A 165 8.59 -7.10 5.45
N THR A 166 8.89 -7.72 4.32
CA THR A 166 8.86 -9.18 4.16
C THR A 166 10.00 -9.63 3.26
N SER A 167 10.20 -10.94 3.12
CA SER A 167 11.22 -11.52 2.25
C SER A 167 10.60 -12.52 1.27
N ASP A 168 11.26 -12.77 0.15
CA ASP A 168 10.88 -13.81 -0.80
C ASP A 168 11.45 -15.19 -0.44
N ARG A 169 12.71 -15.26 -0.02
CA ARG A 169 13.39 -16.53 0.31
C ARG A 169 14.39 -16.46 1.46
N ASN A 170 14.97 -15.30 1.74
CA ASN A 170 15.95 -15.09 2.80
C ASN A 170 15.34 -14.21 3.89
N TYR A 171 15.33 -14.70 5.11
CA TYR A 171 14.81 -13.98 6.28
C TYR A 171 15.61 -12.72 6.63
N ASP A 172 16.79 -12.54 6.05
CA ASP A 172 17.69 -11.41 6.32
C ASP A 172 17.43 -10.18 5.43
N GLU A 173 16.55 -10.29 4.42
CA GLU A 173 16.25 -9.20 3.49
C GLU A 173 14.80 -8.70 3.66
N SER A 174 14.64 -7.54 4.28
CA SER A 174 13.34 -6.89 4.38
C SER A 174 13.08 -6.03 3.14
N LYS A 175 12.06 -6.39 2.34
CA LYS A 175 11.73 -5.71 1.10
C LYS A 175 10.23 -5.72 0.76
N VAL A 176 9.85 -5.04 -0.31
CA VAL A 176 8.51 -5.16 -0.90
C VAL A 176 8.47 -6.34 -1.85
N VAL A 177 7.54 -7.28 -1.61
CA VAL A 177 7.43 -8.54 -2.36
C VAL A 177 5.98 -8.77 -2.82
N ARG A 178 5.81 -9.33 -4.02
CA ARG A 178 4.55 -9.94 -4.42
C ARG A 178 4.45 -11.34 -3.85
N LYS A 179 3.40 -11.63 -3.09
CA LYS A 179 3.14 -12.95 -2.50
C LYS A 179 1.80 -13.53 -2.95
N SER A 180 1.62 -14.81 -2.66
CA SER A 180 0.43 -15.57 -3.02
C SER A 180 0.00 -16.44 -1.83
N HIS A 181 -1.22 -16.23 -1.34
CA HIS A 181 -1.80 -16.95 -0.21
C HIS A 181 -3.05 -17.71 -0.63
N ARG A 182 -3.33 -18.85 -0.01
CA ARG A 182 -4.64 -19.51 -0.20
C ARG A 182 -5.73 -18.68 0.48
N LEU A 183 -6.88 -18.50 -0.18
CA LEU A 183 -8.01 -17.73 0.36
C LEU A 183 -8.52 -18.26 1.71
N ASN A 184 -8.40 -19.57 1.94
CA ASN A 184 -8.81 -20.24 3.18
C ASN A 184 -7.68 -20.41 4.20
N ALA A 185 -6.55 -19.77 4.03
CA ALA A 185 -5.42 -19.87 4.96
C ALA A 185 -5.82 -19.41 6.36
N ARG A 186 -5.47 -20.20 7.38
CA ARG A 186 -5.89 -19.95 8.77
C ARG A 186 -5.29 -18.66 9.33
N TYR A 187 -4.09 -18.32 8.90
CA TYR A 187 -3.37 -17.10 9.30
C TYR A 187 -3.92 -15.80 8.68
N ILE A 188 -4.87 -15.86 7.74
CA ILE A 188 -5.58 -14.66 7.27
C ILE A 188 -6.64 -14.30 8.30
N ILE A 189 -6.55 -13.09 8.90
CA ILE A 189 -7.56 -12.59 9.84
C ILE A 189 -8.79 -12.10 9.07
N GLY A 190 -8.58 -11.35 8.00
CA GLY A 190 -9.64 -10.80 7.18
C GLY A 190 -9.18 -9.67 6.29
N TYR A 191 -10.18 -9.03 5.69
CA TYR A 191 -10.00 -7.98 4.69
C TYR A 191 -10.76 -6.71 5.07
N SER A 192 -10.25 -5.57 4.62
CA SER A 192 -10.97 -4.31 4.60
C SER A 192 -11.14 -3.83 3.17
N ARG A 193 -12.31 -3.28 2.85
CA ARG A 193 -12.66 -2.81 1.50
C ARG A 193 -12.82 -1.30 1.49
N PRO A 194 -11.77 -0.55 1.13
CA PRO A 194 -11.85 0.88 0.95
C PRO A 194 -12.84 1.28 -0.14
N GLN A 195 -13.53 2.39 0.06
CA GLN A 195 -14.58 2.87 -0.84
C GLN A 195 -13.98 3.77 -1.91
N TYR A 196 -13.36 3.18 -2.93
CA TYR A 196 -12.84 3.90 -4.10
C TYR A 196 -13.95 4.54 -4.95
N LYS A 197 -13.60 5.63 -5.65
CA LYS A 197 -14.44 6.33 -6.63
C LYS A 197 -13.96 6.09 -8.05
#